data_a8f39ee975184e91551c4e5984ebaefa
#
_entry.id   a8f39ee975184e91551c4e5984ebaefa
#
_cell.length_a   1.000
_cell.length_b   1.000
_cell.length_c   1.000
_cell.angle_alpha   90.00
_cell.angle_beta   90.00
_cell.angle_gamma   90.00
#
_symmetry.space_group_name_H-M   'P 1'
#
loop_
_entity.id
_entity.type
_entity.pdbx_description
1 polymer ?
#
loop_
_entity_poly.entity_id
_entity_poly.type
_entity_poly.pdbx_seq_one_letter_code
_entity_poly.pdbx_strand_id
1 'polypeptide(L)'
;EKLLEKIRERYPSITEDNSIHGNGPAKYYRIPGFLGSVGFISALHGKFCGSCNRIRLTSEGELKPCLCYGTGYDLRAILRNTAFSKEEKRAEVEKMFQHCILGKPESHAFEKLSEVTEHRAMGKIGG
;
A
#
# COMPACT_ATOMS: atom_id res chain seq x y z
N GLU A 1 16.81 5.75 -6.22
CA GLU A 1 18.29 5.79 -6.10
C GLU A 1 18.87 7.03 -6.77
N LYS A 2 18.72 7.24 -8.08
CA LYS A 2 19.26 8.40 -8.81
C LYS A 2 18.92 9.77 -8.21
N LEU A 3 17.71 9.95 -7.66
CA LEU A 3 17.33 11.21 -7.04
C LEU A 3 18.06 11.45 -5.71
N LEU A 4 18.21 10.40 -4.90
CA LEU A 4 18.98 10.49 -3.65
C LEU A 4 20.47 10.76 -3.92
N GLU A 5 21.04 10.17 -4.97
CA GLU A 5 22.42 10.45 -5.41
C GLU A 5 22.61 11.92 -5.77
N LYS A 6 21.72 12.51 -6.56
CA LYS A 6 21.74 13.94 -6.89
C LYS A 6 21.62 14.84 -5.65
N ILE A 7 20.84 14.43 -4.66
CA ILE A 7 20.74 15.18 -3.41
C ILE A 7 22.04 15.06 -2.61
N ARG A 8 22.67 13.89 -2.59
CA ARG A 8 23.98 13.68 -1.95
C ARG A 8 25.10 14.50 -2.58
N GLU A 9 25.09 14.66 -3.90
CA GLU A 9 26.03 15.55 -4.59
C GLU A 9 25.93 17.00 -4.08
N ARG A 10 24.72 17.47 -3.81
CA ARG A 10 24.49 18.84 -3.34
C ARG A 10 24.63 18.98 -1.81
N TYR A 11 24.29 17.92 -1.08
CA TYR A 11 24.28 17.85 0.38
C TYR A 11 25.01 16.58 0.85
N PRO A 12 26.36 16.55 0.83
CA PRO A 12 27.13 15.35 1.16
C PRO A 12 26.92 14.83 2.57
N SER A 13 26.52 15.73 3.49
CA SER A 13 26.25 15.41 4.89
C SER A 13 24.83 14.86 5.17
N ILE A 14 24.03 14.56 4.12
CA ILE A 14 22.73 13.92 4.29
C ILE A 14 22.88 12.53 4.90
N THR A 15 22.13 12.26 5.96
CA THR A 15 22.12 10.99 6.68
C THR A 15 20.74 10.36 6.68
N GLU A 16 20.65 9.05 6.89
CA GLU A 16 19.37 8.38 7.09
C GLU A 16 18.75 8.83 8.42
N ASP A 17 17.46 9.13 8.39
CA ASP A 17 16.68 9.53 9.56
C ASP A 17 15.83 8.36 10.03
N ASN A 18 16.26 7.74 11.12
CA ASN A 18 15.59 6.58 11.72
C ASN A 18 14.53 6.96 12.76
N SER A 19 14.17 8.25 12.87
CA SER A 19 13.07 8.68 13.73
C SER A 19 11.71 8.20 13.17
N ILE A 20 10.72 8.11 14.05
CA ILE A 20 9.39 7.61 13.66
C ILE A 20 8.63 8.71 12.92
N HIS A 21 8.46 8.55 11.62
CA HIS A 21 7.68 9.42 10.73
C HIS A 21 6.30 8.84 10.37
N GLY A 22 5.80 7.87 11.15
CA GLY A 22 4.57 7.13 10.88
C GLY A 22 4.84 5.71 10.41
N ASN A 23 3.80 5.04 9.89
CA ASN A 23 3.85 3.62 9.49
C ASN A 23 3.74 3.46 7.95
N GLY A 24 4.45 4.29 7.22
CA GLY A 24 4.50 4.28 5.76
C GLY A 24 5.76 3.60 5.21
N PRO A 25 5.82 3.32 3.89
CA PRO A 25 6.96 2.66 3.25
C PRO A 25 8.09 3.63 2.91
N ALA A 26 8.03 4.87 3.33
CA ALA A 26 9.05 5.87 3.04
C ALA A 26 10.30 5.66 3.89
N LYS A 27 11.47 5.75 3.26
CA LYS A 27 12.76 5.91 3.94
C LYS A 27 13.07 7.39 4.05
N TYR A 28 13.38 7.85 5.24
CA TYR A 28 13.60 9.26 5.51
C TYR A 28 15.08 9.60 5.63
N TYR A 29 15.42 10.82 5.24
CA TYR A 29 16.77 11.36 5.29
C TYR A 29 16.73 12.78 5.84
N ARG A 30 17.74 13.12 6.63
CA ARG A 30 17.92 14.44 7.22
C ARG A 30 19.13 15.14 6.63
N ILE A 31 18.97 16.42 6.30
CA ILE A 31 20.06 17.27 5.86
C ILE A 31 20.39 18.20 7.05
N PRO A 32 21.64 18.22 7.54
CA PRO A 32 22.04 19.15 8.61
C PRO A 32 21.74 20.60 8.25
N GLY A 33 21.15 21.34 9.19
CA GLY A 33 20.71 22.71 8.98
C GLY A 33 19.30 22.89 8.43
N PHE A 34 18.62 21.80 8.02
CA PHE A 34 17.20 21.83 7.64
C PHE A 34 16.32 21.38 8.81
N LEU A 35 15.13 21.99 8.93
CA LEU A 35 14.19 21.68 10.02
C LEU A 35 13.43 20.36 9.81
N GLY A 36 13.30 19.92 8.56
CA GLY A 36 12.52 18.73 8.20
C GLY A 36 13.36 17.57 7.66
N SER A 37 12.69 16.48 7.36
CA SER A 37 13.26 15.29 6.71
C SER A 37 12.67 15.09 5.31
N VAL A 38 13.43 14.49 4.41
CA VAL A 38 12.99 14.15 3.05
C VAL A 38 12.71 12.66 3.00
N GLY A 39 11.47 12.28 2.65
CA GLY A 39 11.05 10.89 2.53
C GLY A 39 11.01 10.41 1.08
N PHE A 40 11.55 9.23 0.82
CA PHE A 40 11.50 8.57 -0.48
C PHE A 40 10.69 7.28 -0.41
N ILE A 41 9.73 7.12 -1.34
CA ILE A 41 8.98 5.88 -1.54
C ILE A 41 9.49 5.24 -2.83
N SER A 42 10.16 4.10 -2.71
CA SER A 42 10.70 3.35 -3.84
C SER A 42 9.70 2.25 -4.25
N ALA A 43 8.61 2.66 -4.92
CA ALA A 43 7.52 1.74 -5.24
C ALA A 43 7.87 0.74 -6.37
N LEU A 44 8.74 1.13 -7.30
CA LEU A 44 9.07 0.30 -8.47
C LEU A 44 10.25 -0.63 -8.22
N HIS A 45 11.34 -0.14 -7.63
CA HIS A 45 12.61 -0.86 -7.54
C HIS A 45 12.96 -1.33 -6.12
N GLY A 46 12.33 -0.77 -5.10
CA GLY A 46 12.54 -1.14 -3.70
C GLY A 46 11.31 -1.86 -3.14
N LYS A 47 11.13 -3.14 -3.47
CA LYS A 47 9.97 -3.92 -3.04
C LYS A 47 9.82 -3.89 -1.52
N PHE A 48 8.87 -3.09 -1.02
CA PHE A 48 8.52 -3.04 0.40
C PHE A 48 7.33 -3.98 0.74
N CYS A 49 7.01 -4.92 -0.14
CA CYS A 49 5.84 -5.79 0.00
C CYS A 49 5.88 -6.63 1.27
N GLY A 50 7.05 -7.12 1.67
CA GLY A 50 7.21 -7.90 2.90
C GLY A 50 6.89 -7.15 4.20
N SER A 51 7.00 -5.81 4.18
CA SER A 51 6.60 -4.92 5.29
C SER A 51 5.32 -4.14 5.01
N CYS A 52 4.64 -4.42 3.88
CA CYS A 52 3.45 -3.69 3.48
C CYS A 52 2.24 -4.10 4.33
N ASN A 53 1.77 -3.18 5.16
CA ASN A 53 0.58 -3.32 6.02
C ASN A 53 -0.70 -2.74 5.39
N ARG A 54 -0.69 -2.42 4.09
CA ARG A 54 -1.81 -1.75 3.42
C ARG A 54 -2.81 -2.75 2.85
N ILE A 55 -4.08 -2.51 3.15
CA ILE A 55 -5.24 -3.00 2.41
C ILE A 55 -6.06 -1.78 1.98
N ARG A 56 -6.90 -1.92 0.98
CA ARG A 56 -7.69 -0.82 0.43
C ARG A 56 -9.14 -1.21 0.32
N LEU A 57 -10.02 -0.25 0.59
CA LEU A 57 -11.44 -0.36 0.30
C LEU A 57 -11.75 0.59 -0.86
N THR A 58 -12.30 0.06 -1.95
CA THR A 58 -12.72 0.88 -3.10
C THR A 58 -14.03 1.59 -2.81
N SER A 59 -14.33 2.64 -3.60
CA SER A 59 -15.63 3.33 -3.56
C SER A 59 -16.80 2.42 -3.92
N GLU A 60 -16.54 1.31 -4.61
CA GLU A 60 -17.52 0.31 -5.00
C GLU A 60 -17.76 -0.75 -3.92
N GLY A 61 -17.00 -0.70 -2.81
CA GLY A 61 -17.13 -1.63 -1.69
C GLY A 61 -16.36 -2.93 -1.86
N GLU A 62 -15.30 -2.92 -2.66
CA GLU A 62 -14.39 -4.04 -2.83
C GLU A 62 -13.15 -3.87 -1.93
N LEU A 63 -12.81 -4.90 -1.16
CA LEU A 63 -11.63 -4.95 -0.31
C LEU A 63 -10.45 -5.54 -1.09
N LYS A 64 -9.34 -4.80 -1.23
CA LYS A 64 -8.17 -5.18 -2.02
C LYS A 64 -6.92 -5.40 -1.16
N PRO A 65 -6.22 -6.53 -1.33
CA PRO A 65 -4.97 -6.81 -0.63
C PRO A 65 -3.78 -6.03 -1.19
N CYS A 66 -3.81 -5.69 -2.48
CA CYS A 66 -2.70 -5.03 -3.18
C CYS A 66 -3.22 -4.06 -4.24
N LEU A 67 -2.40 -3.04 -4.54
CA LEU A 67 -2.67 -2.06 -5.59
C LEU A 67 -2.36 -2.61 -6.99
N CYS A 68 -1.40 -3.52 -7.09
CA CYS A 68 -0.88 -4.05 -8.35
C CYS A 68 -1.86 -4.99 -9.07
N TYR A 69 -2.68 -5.70 -8.30
CA TYR A 69 -3.51 -6.78 -8.84
C TYR A 69 -4.99 -6.43 -8.79
N GLY A 70 -5.72 -6.85 -9.84
CA GLY A 70 -7.17 -6.66 -9.99
C GLY A 70 -8.01 -7.48 -9.00
N THR A 71 -7.42 -8.45 -8.30
CA THR A 71 -8.12 -9.27 -7.30
C THR A 71 -8.60 -8.46 -6.11
N GLY A 72 -9.83 -8.73 -5.69
CA GLY A 72 -10.45 -8.13 -4.51
C GLY A 72 -11.62 -8.96 -4.02
N TYR A 73 -12.20 -8.55 -2.90
CA TYR A 73 -13.30 -9.23 -2.23
C TYR A 73 -14.50 -8.28 -2.12
N ASP A 74 -15.68 -8.70 -2.58
CA ASP A 74 -16.89 -7.85 -2.57
C ASP A 74 -17.51 -7.76 -1.18
N LEU A 75 -17.04 -6.77 -0.40
CA LEU A 75 -17.56 -6.47 0.93
C LEU A 75 -19.01 -5.94 0.87
N ARG A 76 -19.35 -5.22 -0.21
CA ARG A 76 -20.70 -4.67 -0.40
C ARG A 76 -21.74 -5.78 -0.54
N ALA A 77 -21.42 -6.87 -1.23
CA ALA A 77 -22.34 -8.00 -1.38
C ALA A 77 -22.73 -8.60 -0.03
N ILE A 78 -21.77 -8.79 0.89
CA ILE A 78 -22.05 -9.27 2.24
C ILE A 78 -22.92 -8.29 3.01
N LEU A 79 -22.56 -7.02 3.03
CA LEU A 79 -23.25 -6.01 3.82
C LEU A 79 -24.70 -5.77 3.36
N ARG A 80 -24.95 -5.90 2.06
CA ARG A 80 -26.27 -5.72 1.44
C ARG A 80 -27.10 -6.99 1.34
N ASN A 81 -26.55 -8.14 1.71
CA ASN A 81 -27.30 -9.39 1.68
C ASN A 81 -28.39 -9.37 2.77
N THR A 82 -29.64 -9.38 2.32
CA THR A 82 -30.80 -9.35 3.22
C THR A 82 -31.10 -10.69 3.89
N ALA A 83 -30.52 -11.79 3.38
CA ALA A 83 -30.67 -13.13 3.96
C ALA A 83 -29.79 -13.33 5.20
N PHE A 84 -28.75 -12.51 5.38
CA PHE A 84 -27.86 -12.58 6.55
C PHE A 84 -28.36 -11.73 7.70
N SER A 85 -28.37 -12.30 8.90
CA SER A 85 -28.51 -11.56 10.16
C SER A 85 -27.33 -10.61 10.36
N LYS A 86 -27.40 -9.72 11.33
CA LYS A 86 -26.31 -8.80 11.66
C LYS A 86 -25.06 -9.54 12.13
N GLU A 87 -25.25 -10.60 12.89
CA GLU A 87 -24.19 -11.46 13.44
C GLU A 87 -23.49 -12.23 12.30
N GLU A 88 -24.25 -12.81 11.38
CA GLU A 88 -23.71 -13.51 10.20
C GLU A 88 -22.93 -12.56 9.31
N LYS A 89 -23.44 -11.35 9.04
CA LYS A 89 -22.70 -10.33 8.28
C LYS A 89 -21.36 -10.01 8.92
N ARG A 90 -21.34 -9.84 10.26
CA ARG A 90 -20.10 -9.56 10.99
C ARG A 90 -19.09 -10.70 10.83
N ALA A 91 -19.53 -11.94 11.01
CA ALA A 91 -18.67 -13.11 10.87
C ALA A 91 -18.10 -13.24 9.45
N GLU A 92 -18.92 -13.02 8.41
CA GLU A 92 -18.47 -13.08 7.02
C GLU A 92 -17.51 -11.91 6.67
N VAL A 93 -17.75 -10.72 7.21
CA VAL A 93 -16.81 -9.58 7.06
C VAL A 93 -15.47 -9.90 7.72
N GLU A 94 -15.46 -10.42 8.95
CA GLU A 94 -14.22 -10.82 9.65
C GLU A 94 -13.43 -11.87 8.85
N LYS A 95 -14.09 -12.90 8.33
CA LYS A 95 -13.46 -13.90 7.45
C LYS A 95 -12.87 -13.25 6.19
N MET A 96 -13.60 -12.34 5.56
CA MET A 96 -13.14 -11.64 4.35
C MET A 96 -11.88 -10.81 4.63
N PHE A 97 -11.82 -10.09 5.74
CA PHE A 97 -10.62 -9.36 6.15
C PHE A 97 -9.44 -10.30 6.38
N GLN A 98 -9.65 -11.42 7.07
CA GLN A 98 -8.61 -12.44 7.27
C GLN A 98 -8.09 -12.97 5.93
N HIS A 99 -8.97 -13.35 5.00
CA HIS A 99 -8.57 -13.81 3.68
C HIS A 99 -7.83 -12.72 2.89
N CYS A 100 -8.27 -11.47 2.97
CA CYS A 100 -7.61 -10.36 2.31
C CYS A 100 -6.18 -10.12 2.84
N ILE A 101 -5.99 -10.22 4.15
CA ILE A 101 -4.68 -10.03 4.79
C ILE A 101 -3.75 -11.20 4.49
N LEU A 102 -4.23 -12.44 4.67
CA LEU A 102 -3.43 -13.64 4.43
C LEU A 102 -3.14 -13.87 2.95
N GLY A 103 -4.04 -13.45 2.07
CA GLY A 103 -3.90 -13.54 0.62
C GLY A 103 -3.09 -12.40 0.00
N LYS A 104 -2.37 -11.61 0.79
CA LYS A 104 -1.50 -10.56 0.24
C LYS A 104 -0.36 -11.20 -0.57
N PRO A 105 -0.09 -10.70 -1.80
CA PRO A 105 1.02 -11.20 -2.59
C PRO A 105 2.35 -10.87 -1.92
N GLU A 106 3.31 -11.77 -2.03
CA GLU A 106 4.66 -11.59 -1.49
C GLU A 106 5.40 -10.41 -2.13
N SER A 107 5.09 -10.13 -3.40
CA SER A 107 5.65 -8.98 -4.12
C SER A 107 4.67 -8.43 -5.16
N HIS A 108 4.83 -7.15 -5.51
CA HIS A 108 4.15 -6.55 -6.65
C HIS A 108 4.94 -6.79 -7.95
N ALA A 109 4.26 -6.62 -9.09
CA ALA A 109 4.82 -6.79 -10.44
C ALA A 109 4.91 -5.47 -11.22
N PHE A 110 4.98 -4.30 -10.57
CA PHE A 110 5.03 -3.01 -11.27
C PHE A 110 6.24 -2.83 -12.19
N GLU A 111 7.28 -3.65 -12.04
CA GLU A 111 8.44 -3.68 -12.95
C GLU A 111 8.08 -4.29 -14.30
N LYS A 112 7.06 -5.15 -14.34
CA LYS A 112 6.57 -5.85 -15.53
C LYS A 112 5.11 -5.48 -15.75
N LEU A 113 4.85 -4.46 -16.55
CA LEU A 113 3.49 -3.96 -16.78
C LEU A 113 2.51 -5.03 -17.28
N SER A 114 3.00 -6.07 -17.96
CA SER A 114 2.18 -7.21 -18.40
C SER A 114 1.64 -8.08 -17.26
N GLU A 115 2.26 -8.02 -16.09
CA GLU A 115 1.83 -8.77 -14.89
C GLU A 115 0.93 -7.93 -13.96
N VAL A 116 0.78 -6.63 -14.25
CA VAL A 116 -0.14 -5.73 -13.53
C VAL A 116 -1.55 -5.99 -14.03
N THR A 117 -2.43 -6.50 -13.17
CA THR A 117 -3.81 -6.83 -13.54
C THR A 117 -4.84 -5.81 -13.05
N GLU A 118 -4.40 -4.79 -12.30
CA GLU A 118 -5.26 -3.66 -11.96
C GLU A 118 -5.26 -2.62 -13.08
N HIS A 119 -6.42 -2.36 -13.65
CA HIS A 119 -6.60 -1.41 -14.77
C HIS A 119 -7.44 -0.19 -14.40
N ARG A 120 -7.99 -0.15 -13.19
CA ARG A 120 -8.78 0.98 -12.72
C ARG A 120 -7.89 2.18 -12.36
N ALA A 121 -8.40 3.38 -12.58
CA ALA A 121 -7.72 4.60 -12.15
C ALA A 121 -7.56 4.65 -10.62
N MET A 122 -6.45 5.23 -10.15
CA MET A 122 -6.10 5.31 -8.73
C MET A 122 -7.22 5.87 -7.86
N GLY A 123 -7.94 6.91 -8.33
CA GLY A 123 -9.07 7.50 -7.61
C GLY A 123 -10.26 6.55 -7.40
N LYS A 124 -10.35 5.44 -8.15
CA LYS A 124 -11.40 4.43 -7.97
C LYS A 124 -11.01 3.29 -7.03
N ILE A 125 -9.73 3.12 -6.76
CA ILE A 125 -9.19 2.02 -5.94
C ILE A 125 -8.68 2.48 -4.57
N GLY A 126 -9.08 3.67 -4.12
CA GLY A 126 -8.74 4.18 -2.81
C GLY A 126 -7.28 4.66 -2.71
N GLY A 127 -6.90 5.55 -3.60
CA GLY A 127 -5.60 6.26 -3.63
C GLY A 127 -5.68 7.62 -3.00
#